data_9f669b44df8b9a45fb996afb1be19faa
#
_entry.id   9f669b44df8b9a45fb996afb1be19faa
#
_cell.length_a   1.000
_cell.length_b   1.000
_cell.length_c   1.000
_cell.angle_alpha   90.00
_cell.angle_beta   90.00
_cell.angle_gamma   90.00
#
_symmetry.space_group_name_H-M   'P 1'
#
loop_
_entity.id
_entity.type
_entity.pdbx_description
1 polymer ?
#
loop_
_entity_poly.entity_id
_entity_poly.type
_entity_poly.pdbx_seq_one_letter_code
_entity_poly.pdbx_strand_id
1 'polypeptide(L)'
;MKSFYLIFLSFISFSIVFGQNGKVIDELIINSKILKGDRKFAVYLPPDYDSSNRSYPVLYLLHGLGDNQSAWIQFGEVLHTTDKAINSGIATSMIIIMPDAGTGQMGYTNAMSGKWNYEDFFFKEFMPHVENLYRIRKNKRYRAISGLSMGGGGSFLYALRRPDLFSSAAPLSASIG
;
A
#
# COMPACT_ATOMS: atom_id res chain seq x y z
N MET A 1 32.50 9.63 64.84
CA MET A 1 32.34 9.73 63.35
C MET A 1 31.20 8.83 62.97
N LYS A 2 30.04 9.40 62.55
CA LYS A 2 28.89 8.61 62.11
C LYS A 2 28.90 8.67 60.58
N SER A 3 29.15 7.48 59.91
CA SER A 3 29.10 7.37 58.48
C SER A 3 27.65 7.28 58.01
N PHE A 4 27.21 8.21 57.16
CA PHE A 4 25.93 8.20 56.47
C PHE A 4 26.11 7.43 55.14
N TYR A 5 25.46 6.31 55.01
CA TYR A 5 25.35 5.60 53.72
C TYR A 5 24.14 6.14 52.94
N LEU A 6 24.42 6.79 51.82
CA LEU A 6 23.40 7.22 50.87
C LEU A 6 23.05 6.02 49.98
N ILE A 7 21.83 5.49 50.13
CA ILE A 7 21.30 4.42 49.25
C ILE A 7 20.69 5.10 48.03
N PHE A 8 21.33 4.96 46.86
CA PHE A 8 20.79 5.40 45.58
C PHE A 8 19.78 4.35 45.10
N LEU A 9 18.49 4.65 45.22
CA LEU A 9 17.43 3.82 44.60
C LEU A 9 17.32 4.21 43.13
N SER A 10 17.86 3.36 42.22
CA SER A 10 17.67 3.48 40.77
C SER A 10 16.28 2.99 40.42
N PHE A 11 15.37 3.92 40.06
CA PHE A 11 14.09 3.58 39.47
C PHE A 11 14.29 3.17 38.01
N ILE A 12 14.25 1.86 37.72
CA ILE A 12 14.17 1.36 36.35
C ILE A 12 12.71 1.52 35.90
N SER A 13 12.43 2.57 35.12
CA SER A 13 11.14 2.75 34.49
C SER A 13 11.00 1.75 33.34
N PHE A 14 10.24 0.70 33.54
CA PHE A 14 9.81 -0.20 32.45
C PHE A 14 8.73 0.54 31.63
N SER A 15 9.12 1.13 30.50
CA SER A 15 8.17 1.60 29.52
C SER A 15 7.63 0.40 28.75
N ILE A 16 6.37 0.03 28.98
CA ILE A 16 5.67 -0.93 28.15
C ILE A 16 5.40 -0.23 26.82
N VAL A 17 6.19 -0.56 25.82
CA VAL A 17 5.94 -0.12 24.44
C VAL A 17 4.81 -0.98 23.90
N PHE A 18 3.57 -0.48 23.96
CA PHE A 18 2.50 -1.06 23.18
C PHE A 18 2.84 -0.85 21.69
N GLY A 19 2.91 -1.94 20.92
CA GLY A 19 3.05 -1.84 19.47
C GLY A 19 1.90 -0.95 18.95
N GLN A 20 2.25 0.12 18.26
CA GLN A 20 1.25 0.92 17.57
C GLN A 20 0.71 0.10 16.41
N ASN A 21 -0.59 0.16 16.17
CA ASN A 21 -1.22 -0.50 15.02
C ASN A 21 -1.37 0.50 13.88
N GLY A 22 -1.19 0.01 12.66
CA GLY A 22 -1.58 0.73 11.47
C GLY A 22 -3.10 0.86 11.36
N LYS A 23 -3.55 1.51 10.32
CA LYS A 23 -4.98 1.64 10.03
C LYS A 23 -5.27 1.40 8.56
N VAL A 24 -6.42 0.83 8.29
CA VAL A 24 -6.96 0.70 6.94
C VAL A 24 -8.14 1.67 6.79
N ILE A 25 -8.16 2.40 5.69
CA ILE A 25 -9.29 3.24 5.27
C ILE A 25 -9.80 2.63 3.97
N ASP A 26 -10.99 2.08 4.02
CA ASP A 26 -11.66 1.46 2.86
C ASP A 26 -12.70 2.42 2.25
N GLU A 27 -13.25 2.04 1.10
CA GLU A 27 -14.32 2.77 0.39
C GLU A 27 -13.96 4.21 -0.01
N LEU A 28 -12.67 4.52 -0.18
CA LEU A 28 -12.22 5.79 -0.73
C LEU A 28 -12.58 5.87 -2.21
N ILE A 29 -12.86 7.07 -2.70
CA ILE A 29 -13.34 7.28 -4.07
C ILE A 29 -12.47 8.32 -4.79
N ILE A 30 -12.15 8.01 -6.03
CA ILE A 30 -11.62 8.96 -7.01
C ILE A 30 -12.56 9.02 -8.20
N ASN A 31 -12.98 10.23 -8.60
CA ASN A 31 -13.71 10.43 -9.85
C ASN A 31 -12.74 10.46 -11.03
N SER A 32 -12.87 9.48 -11.92
CA SER A 32 -12.01 9.33 -13.09
C SER A 32 -12.65 9.93 -14.34
N LYS A 33 -11.93 10.82 -15.00
CA LYS A 33 -12.30 11.34 -16.32
C LYS A 33 -12.03 10.32 -17.43
N ILE A 34 -10.95 9.52 -17.28
CA ILE A 34 -10.55 8.48 -18.24
C ILE A 34 -11.57 7.35 -18.26
N LEU A 35 -11.96 6.86 -17.08
CA LEU A 35 -12.93 5.77 -16.94
C LEU A 35 -14.38 6.24 -16.84
N LYS A 36 -14.59 7.57 -16.86
CA LYS A 36 -15.91 8.24 -16.87
C LYS A 36 -16.81 7.81 -15.71
N GLY A 37 -16.25 7.77 -14.51
CA GLY A 37 -17.00 7.40 -13.31
C GLY A 37 -16.12 7.22 -12.07
N ASP A 38 -16.77 6.95 -10.96
CA ASP A 38 -16.11 6.77 -9.69
C ASP A 38 -15.37 5.42 -9.64
N ARG A 39 -14.18 5.44 -9.05
CA ARG A 39 -13.36 4.27 -8.76
C ARG A 39 -13.04 4.23 -7.28
N LYS A 40 -13.22 3.06 -6.69
CA LYS A 40 -12.91 2.85 -5.29
C LYS A 40 -11.45 2.49 -5.11
N PHE A 41 -10.95 2.74 -3.93
CA PHE A 41 -9.66 2.26 -3.47
C PHE A 41 -9.63 2.17 -1.96
N ALA A 42 -8.69 1.42 -1.43
CA ALA A 42 -8.39 1.37 -0.01
C ALA A 42 -6.92 1.71 0.24
N VAL A 43 -6.61 2.15 1.45
CA VAL A 43 -5.26 2.46 1.88
C VAL A 43 -4.97 1.85 3.25
N TYR A 44 -3.79 1.25 3.40
CA TYR A 44 -3.19 0.97 4.69
C TYR A 44 -2.16 2.07 5.00
N LEU A 45 -2.25 2.62 6.22
CA LEU A 45 -1.31 3.59 6.76
C LEU A 45 -0.54 2.96 7.93
N PRO A 46 0.79 3.11 7.99
CA PRO A 46 1.61 2.42 8.99
C PRO A 46 1.39 2.97 10.40
N PRO A 47 1.80 2.21 11.44
CA PRO A 47 1.54 2.55 12.85
C PRO A 47 1.95 3.96 13.26
N ASP A 48 3.04 4.46 12.71
CA ASP A 48 3.58 5.79 13.02
C ASP A 48 3.08 6.90 12.10
N TYR A 49 2.09 6.62 11.23
CA TYR A 49 1.65 7.62 10.25
C TYR A 49 1.12 8.90 10.90
N ASP A 50 0.29 8.81 11.93
CA ASP A 50 -0.31 9.99 12.56
C ASP A 50 0.65 10.71 13.54
N SER A 51 1.65 10.01 14.05
CA SER A 51 2.64 10.55 15.01
C SER A 51 3.92 11.09 14.36
N SER A 52 4.08 10.94 13.04
CA SER A 52 5.27 11.32 12.29
C SER A 52 4.93 12.23 11.10
N ASN A 53 5.83 13.12 10.76
CA ASN A 53 5.73 13.97 9.56
C ASN A 53 6.54 13.44 8.37
N ARG A 54 7.13 12.24 8.50
CA ARG A 54 7.96 11.65 7.42
C ARG A 54 7.12 11.19 6.25
N SER A 55 7.76 11.07 5.08
CA SER A 55 7.18 10.42 3.92
C SER A 55 7.60 8.95 3.84
N TYR A 56 6.74 8.10 3.29
CA TYR A 56 6.85 6.66 3.30
C TYR A 56 7.06 6.08 1.90
N PRO A 57 7.74 4.93 1.76
CA PRO A 57 7.62 4.10 0.57
C PRO A 57 6.18 3.70 0.34
N VAL A 58 5.84 3.36 -0.91
CA VAL A 58 4.50 2.90 -1.29
C VAL A 58 4.55 1.55 -1.98
N LEU A 59 3.62 0.67 -1.61
CA LEU A 59 3.29 -0.56 -2.32
C LEU A 59 1.91 -0.38 -2.97
N TYR A 60 1.84 -0.49 -4.28
CA TYR A 60 0.57 -0.65 -5.00
C TYR A 60 0.25 -2.14 -5.04
N LEU A 61 -0.89 -2.54 -4.45
CA LEU A 61 -1.27 -3.92 -4.24
C LEU A 61 -2.58 -4.24 -4.97
N LEU A 62 -2.46 -4.98 -6.07
CA LEU A 62 -3.51 -5.23 -7.03
C LEU A 62 -4.28 -6.51 -6.71
N HIS A 63 -5.62 -6.47 -6.78
CA HIS A 63 -6.49 -7.63 -6.49
C HIS A 63 -6.63 -8.59 -7.67
N GLY A 64 -7.17 -9.79 -7.43
CA GLY A 64 -7.47 -10.81 -8.42
C GLY A 64 -8.77 -10.56 -9.19
N LEU A 65 -9.03 -11.37 -10.22
CA LEU A 65 -10.29 -11.32 -10.96
C LEU A 65 -11.47 -11.67 -10.02
N GLY A 66 -12.54 -10.91 -10.13
CA GLY A 66 -13.75 -11.08 -9.31
C GLY A 66 -13.71 -10.37 -7.96
N ASP A 67 -12.57 -9.81 -7.58
CA ASP A 67 -12.36 -9.05 -6.35
C ASP A 67 -12.51 -7.54 -6.57
N ASN A 68 -12.22 -6.77 -5.53
CA ASN A 68 -12.24 -5.31 -5.49
C ASN A 68 -11.16 -4.76 -4.53
N GLN A 69 -11.20 -3.46 -4.22
CA GLN A 69 -10.25 -2.79 -3.32
C GLN A 69 -10.16 -3.39 -1.90
N SER A 70 -11.24 -4.06 -1.44
CA SER A 70 -11.31 -4.63 -0.08
C SER A 70 -10.74 -6.06 0.01
N ALA A 71 -10.40 -6.70 -1.11
CA ALA A 71 -9.98 -8.12 -1.13
C ALA A 71 -8.77 -8.40 -0.24
N TRP A 72 -7.76 -7.54 -0.28
CA TRP A 72 -6.57 -7.67 0.56
C TRP A 72 -6.84 -7.40 2.04
N ILE A 73 -7.90 -6.65 2.36
CA ILE A 73 -8.37 -6.44 3.73
C ILE A 73 -9.06 -7.69 4.24
N GLN A 74 -10.00 -8.24 3.45
CA GLN A 74 -10.89 -9.33 3.87
C GLN A 74 -10.21 -10.70 3.81
N PHE A 75 -9.45 -10.97 2.77
CA PHE A 75 -8.86 -12.29 2.50
C PHE A 75 -7.35 -12.33 2.72
N GLY A 76 -6.66 -11.19 2.55
CA GLY A 76 -5.21 -11.08 2.71
C GLY A 76 -4.77 -10.58 4.08
N GLU A 77 -5.71 -10.22 4.96
CA GLU A 77 -5.44 -9.69 6.30
C GLU A 77 -4.34 -8.62 6.31
N VAL A 78 -4.39 -7.71 5.32
CA VAL A 78 -3.29 -6.76 5.03
C VAL A 78 -2.89 -5.93 6.25
N LEU A 79 -3.85 -5.53 7.09
CA LEU A 79 -3.58 -4.78 8.32
C LEU A 79 -2.72 -5.60 9.27
N HIS A 80 -3.18 -6.78 9.64
CA HIS A 80 -2.53 -7.63 10.63
C HIS A 80 -1.15 -8.12 10.16
N THR A 81 -1.08 -8.57 8.91
CA THR A 81 0.18 -9.08 8.31
C THR A 81 1.23 -7.98 8.20
N THR A 82 0.82 -6.79 7.77
CA THR A 82 1.76 -5.66 7.60
C THR A 82 2.22 -5.12 8.94
N ASP A 83 1.32 -4.94 9.90
CA ASP A 83 1.69 -4.50 11.26
C ASP A 83 2.67 -5.46 11.92
N LYS A 84 2.41 -6.77 11.82
CA LYS A 84 3.31 -7.79 12.33
C LYS A 84 4.71 -7.70 11.69
N ALA A 85 4.77 -7.54 10.38
CA ALA A 85 6.04 -7.44 9.66
C ALA A 85 6.81 -6.17 10.03
N ILE A 86 6.13 -5.03 10.17
CA ILE A 86 6.74 -3.75 10.57
C ILE A 86 7.21 -3.81 12.03
N ASN A 87 6.36 -4.27 12.95
CA ASN A 87 6.67 -4.32 14.39
C ASN A 87 7.79 -5.31 14.70
N SER A 88 7.96 -6.37 13.90
CA SER A 88 9.07 -7.31 14.04
C SER A 88 10.35 -6.88 13.32
N GLY A 89 10.35 -5.74 12.62
CA GLY A 89 11.50 -5.25 11.87
C GLY A 89 11.79 -5.99 10.55
N ILE A 90 10.89 -6.89 10.12
CA ILE A 90 11.01 -7.61 8.83
C ILE A 90 10.71 -6.66 7.66
N ALA A 91 9.76 -5.74 7.84
CA ALA A 91 9.41 -4.74 6.84
C ALA A 91 9.63 -3.33 7.35
N THR A 92 9.94 -2.41 6.45
CA THR A 92 9.92 -0.98 6.75
C THR A 92 8.49 -0.46 6.79
N SER A 93 8.22 0.57 7.60
CA SER A 93 6.92 1.26 7.55
C SER A 93 6.67 1.79 6.14
N MET A 94 5.52 1.44 5.55
CA MET A 94 5.12 1.79 4.20
C MET A 94 3.63 2.09 4.13
N ILE A 95 3.22 2.80 3.09
CA ILE A 95 1.81 2.95 2.70
C ILE A 95 1.49 1.85 1.69
N ILE A 96 0.31 1.20 1.83
CA ILE A 96 -0.16 0.26 0.82
C ILE A 96 -1.43 0.83 0.19
N ILE A 97 -1.46 0.91 -1.13
CA ILE A 97 -2.58 1.42 -1.92
C ILE A 97 -3.20 0.26 -2.68
N MET A 98 -4.48 0.04 -2.49
CA MET A 98 -5.27 -1.07 -3.04
C MET A 98 -6.38 -0.51 -3.94
N PRO A 99 -6.15 -0.36 -5.25
CA PRO A 99 -7.16 0.15 -6.18
C PRO A 99 -8.16 -0.94 -6.58
N ASP A 100 -9.38 -0.52 -6.93
CA ASP A 100 -10.38 -1.36 -7.61
C ASP A 100 -10.20 -1.29 -9.13
N ALA A 101 -10.01 -2.44 -9.78
CA ALA A 101 -9.92 -2.57 -11.23
C ALA A 101 -11.25 -2.96 -11.90
N GLY A 102 -12.33 -2.95 -11.15
CA GLY A 102 -13.67 -3.29 -11.62
C GLY A 102 -13.88 -4.80 -11.78
N THR A 103 -14.82 -5.32 -11.02
CA THR A 103 -15.20 -6.73 -11.07
C THR A 103 -15.81 -7.09 -12.42
N GLY A 104 -15.31 -8.15 -13.08
CA GLY A 104 -15.82 -8.62 -14.36
C GLY A 104 -15.41 -7.79 -15.59
N GLN A 105 -14.53 -6.80 -15.41
CA GLN A 105 -13.95 -6.00 -16.50
C GLN A 105 -12.59 -6.56 -16.95
N MET A 106 -11.95 -5.88 -17.87
CA MET A 106 -10.72 -6.31 -18.50
C MET A 106 -9.45 -6.12 -17.64
N GLY A 107 -9.63 -5.83 -16.37
CA GLY A 107 -8.55 -5.71 -15.40
C GLY A 107 -7.68 -4.47 -15.59
N TYR A 108 -6.36 -4.64 -15.42
CA TYR A 108 -5.40 -3.55 -15.28
C TYR A 108 -4.86 -2.97 -16.60
N THR A 109 -5.24 -3.49 -17.75
CA THR A 109 -4.76 -3.01 -19.06
C THR A 109 -5.78 -2.14 -19.78
N ASN A 110 -5.30 -1.36 -20.75
CA ASN A 110 -6.20 -0.67 -21.67
C ASN A 110 -6.80 -1.68 -22.66
N ALA A 111 -8.13 -1.66 -22.80
CA ALA A 111 -8.81 -2.48 -23.81
C ALA A 111 -8.59 -1.92 -25.22
N MET A 112 -8.38 -2.79 -26.19
CA MET A 112 -8.23 -2.39 -27.60
C MET A 112 -9.47 -1.62 -28.13
N SER A 113 -10.65 -1.88 -27.57
CA SER A 113 -11.88 -1.16 -27.90
C SER A 113 -11.91 0.29 -27.43
N GLY A 114 -10.95 0.72 -26.58
CA GLY A 114 -10.93 2.03 -25.94
C GLY A 114 -12.03 2.24 -24.88
N LYS A 115 -12.84 1.21 -24.59
CA LYS A 115 -13.94 1.31 -23.60
C LYS A 115 -13.48 1.17 -22.16
N TRP A 116 -12.30 0.62 -21.96
CA TRP A 116 -11.68 0.42 -20.64
C TRP A 116 -10.20 0.78 -20.70
N ASN A 117 -9.85 1.96 -20.22
CA ASN A 117 -8.48 2.48 -20.30
C ASN A 117 -7.85 2.55 -18.88
N TYR A 118 -7.81 1.38 -18.21
CA TYR A 118 -7.42 1.34 -16.80
C TYR A 118 -5.94 1.65 -16.58
N GLU A 119 -5.05 1.20 -17.47
CA GLU A 119 -3.62 1.53 -17.38
C GLU A 119 -3.39 3.05 -17.45
N ASP A 120 -4.10 3.72 -18.35
CA ASP A 120 -4.06 5.19 -18.46
C ASP A 120 -4.61 5.86 -17.20
N PHE A 121 -5.74 5.38 -16.69
CA PHE A 121 -6.28 5.86 -15.42
C PHE A 121 -5.27 5.69 -14.29
N PHE A 122 -4.66 4.51 -14.17
CA PHE A 122 -3.72 4.19 -13.09
C PHE A 122 -2.54 5.17 -13.09
N PHE A 123 -1.89 5.39 -14.23
CA PHE A 123 -0.70 6.23 -14.29
C PHE A 123 -0.97 7.73 -14.42
N LYS A 124 -2.06 8.12 -15.07
CA LYS A 124 -2.33 9.53 -15.36
C LYS A 124 -3.25 10.22 -14.34
N GLU A 125 -4.09 9.45 -13.64
CA GLU A 125 -5.03 10.00 -12.65
C GLU A 125 -4.80 9.41 -11.25
N PHE A 126 -4.86 8.08 -11.09
CA PHE A 126 -4.88 7.43 -9.78
C PHE A 126 -3.58 7.60 -9.01
N MET A 127 -2.45 7.21 -9.61
CA MET A 127 -1.14 7.29 -8.97
C MET A 127 -0.78 8.74 -8.55
N PRO A 128 -0.91 9.77 -9.41
CA PRO A 128 -0.72 11.15 -8.99
C PRO A 128 -1.67 11.59 -7.88
N HIS A 129 -2.93 11.15 -7.92
CA HIS A 129 -3.94 11.48 -6.90
C HIS A 129 -3.51 10.97 -5.52
N VAL A 130 -3.23 9.68 -5.39
CA VAL A 130 -2.87 9.10 -4.09
C VAL A 130 -1.52 9.60 -3.58
N GLU A 131 -0.57 9.87 -4.47
CA GLU A 131 0.72 10.44 -4.11
C GLU A 131 0.66 11.92 -3.69
N ASN A 132 -0.39 12.64 -4.03
CA ASN A 132 -0.66 13.99 -3.52
C ASN A 132 -1.48 13.96 -2.22
N LEU A 133 -2.32 12.95 -2.03
CA LEU A 133 -3.18 12.82 -0.86
C LEU A 133 -2.42 12.31 0.36
N TYR A 134 -1.45 11.43 0.16
CA TYR A 134 -0.68 10.78 1.24
C TYR A 134 0.79 11.17 1.20
N ARG A 135 1.48 11.07 2.35
CA ARG A 135 2.92 11.35 2.47
C ARG A 135 3.78 10.24 1.86
N ILE A 136 3.72 10.12 0.54
CA ILE A 136 4.46 9.13 -0.26
C ILE A 136 5.77 9.74 -0.79
N ARG A 137 6.85 8.96 -0.78
CA ARG A 137 8.11 9.31 -1.45
C ARG A 137 7.98 9.07 -2.94
N LYS A 138 7.85 10.17 -3.73
CA LYS A 138 7.49 10.16 -5.15
C LYS A 138 8.65 9.83 -6.10
N ASN A 139 9.53 8.90 -5.78
CA ASN A 139 10.54 8.48 -6.74
C ASN A 139 10.61 6.95 -6.85
N LYS A 140 11.16 6.47 -7.95
CA LYS A 140 11.24 5.05 -8.31
C LYS A 140 11.72 4.18 -7.14
N ARG A 141 12.77 4.58 -6.43
CA ARG A 141 13.39 3.80 -5.35
C ARG A 141 12.39 3.37 -4.26
N TYR A 142 11.34 4.17 -4.05
CA TYR A 142 10.38 3.99 -2.97
C TYR A 142 9.01 3.50 -3.45
N ARG A 143 8.90 3.10 -4.73
CA ARG A 143 7.68 2.51 -5.28
C ARG A 143 7.88 1.04 -5.56
N ALA A 144 6.98 0.22 -5.04
CA ALA A 144 6.85 -1.19 -5.35
C ALA A 144 5.44 -1.48 -5.86
N ILE A 145 5.29 -2.54 -6.63
CA ILE A 145 4.00 -3.02 -7.09
C ILE A 145 3.91 -4.53 -6.92
N SER A 146 2.75 -5.03 -6.51
CA SER A 146 2.46 -6.44 -6.34
C SER A 146 0.99 -6.71 -6.64
N GLY A 147 0.61 -7.96 -6.76
CA GLY A 147 -0.78 -8.35 -6.94
C GLY A 147 -0.92 -9.84 -7.16
N LEU A 148 -2.15 -10.35 -7.02
CA LEU A 148 -2.47 -11.76 -7.14
C LEU A 148 -3.20 -12.04 -8.47
N SER A 149 -2.84 -13.14 -9.16
CA SER A 149 -3.53 -13.62 -10.36
C SER A 149 -3.64 -12.52 -11.43
N MET A 150 -4.82 -12.02 -11.75
CA MET A 150 -5.02 -10.85 -12.63
C MET A 150 -4.18 -9.65 -12.17
N GLY A 151 -4.16 -9.34 -10.87
CA GLY A 151 -3.31 -8.29 -10.30
C GLY A 151 -1.81 -8.61 -10.36
N GLY A 152 -1.46 -9.91 -10.31
CA GLY A 152 -0.10 -10.38 -10.58
C GLY A 152 0.33 -10.07 -12.00
N GLY A 153 -0.53 -10.36 -12.99
CA GLY A 153 -0.31 -9.99 -14.40
C GLY A 153 -0.20 -8.48 -14.59
N GLY A 154 -1.10 -7.71 -13.95
CA GLY A 154 -1.07 -6.24 -13.98
C GLY A 154 0.22 -5.67 -13.40
N SER A 155 0.66 -6.16 -12.25
CA SER A 155 1.90 -5.70 -11.59
C SER A 155 3.13 -6.02 -12.42
N PHE A 156 3.19 -7.20 -13.05
CA PHE A 156 4.25 -7.60 -13.97
C PHE A 156 4.31 -6.68 -15.19
N LEU A 157 3.18 -6.49 -15.87
CA LEU A 157 3.10 -5.63 -17.06
C LEU A 157 3.46 -4.17 -16.75
N TYR A 158 2.97 -3.63 -15.63
CA TYR A 158 3.27 -2.25 -15.24
C TYR A 158 4.75 -2.05 -14.95
N ALA A 159 5.39 -3.00 -14.26
CA ALA A 159 6.82 -2.92 -14.00
C ALA A 159 7.67 -3.00 -15.27
N LEU A 160 7.26 -3.83 -16.25
CA LEU A 160 7.95 -3.93 -17.54
C LEU A 160 7.75 -2.71 -18.44
N ARG A 161 6.52 -2.17 -18.47
CA ARG A 161 6.21 -1.02 -19.35
C ARG A 161 6.68 0.31 -18.76
N ARG A 162 6.79 0.39 -17.44
CA ARG A 162 7.19 1.58 -16.71
C ARG A 162 8.34 1.30 -15.75
N PRO A 163 9.48 0.83 -16.27
CA PRO A 163 10.68 0.56 -15.46
C PRO A 163 11.25 1.83 -14.83
N ASP A 164 10.82 3.00 -15.27
CA ASP A 164 11.12 4.31 -14.68
C ASP A 164 10.38 4.58 -13.36
N LEU A 165 9.26 3.91 -13.08
CA LEU A 165 8.39 4.21 -11.95
C LEU A 165 8.58 3.28 -10.76
N PHE A 166 8.88 2.01 -10.96
CA PHE A 166 8.96 1.00 -9.91
C PHE A 166 10.37 0.47 -9.71
N SER A 167 10.79 0.35 -8.44
CA SER A 167 12.07 -0.28 -8.08
C SER A 167 11.95 -1.79 -7.94
N SER A 168 10.76 -2.28 -7.64
CA SER A 168 10.50 -3.70 -7.44
C SER A 168 9.06 -4.07 -7.80
N ALA A 169 8.90 -5.31 -8.25
CA ALA A 169 7.62 -5.92 -8.52
C ALA A 169 7.61 -7.34 -7.94
N ALA A 170 6.48 -7.73 -7.35
CA ALA A 170 6.25 -9.08 -6.84
C ALA A 170 4.92 -9.63 -7.41
N PRO A 171 4.92 -10.14 -8.65
CA PRO A 171 3.73 -10.73 -9.24
C PRO A 171 3.45 -12.11 -8.62
N LEU A 172 2.32 -12.25 -7.91
CA LEU A 172 1.92 -13.48 -7.24
C LEU A 172 0.96 -14.27 -8.14
N SER A 173 1.32 -15.52 -8.47
CA SER A 173 0.51 -16.40 -9.33
C SER A 173 -0.03 -15.66 -10.57
N ALA A 174 0.85 -14.91 -11.24
CA ALA A 174 0.47 -13.98 -12.31
C ALA A 174 -0.23 -14.72 -13.46
N SER A 175 -1.41 -14.23 -13.86
CA SER A 175 -2.05 -14.60 -15.10
C SER A 175 -1.53 -13.68 -16.20
N ILE A 176 -0.74 -14.25 -17.09
CA ILE A 176 -0.17 -13.57 -18.27
C ILE A 176 -0.85 -14.23 -19.48
N GLY A 177 -2.04 -13.77 -19.81
CA GLY A 177 -2.81 -14.26 -20.98
C GLY A 177 -2.76 -13.29 -22.13
#